data_162e8708a440e4732160782df2b7d474
#
_entry.id   162e8708a440e4732160782df2b7d474
#
_cell.length_a   1.000
_cell.length_b   1.000
_cell.length_c   1.000
_cell.angle_alpha   90.00
_cell.angle_beta   90.00
_cell.angle_gamma   90.00
#
_symmetry.space_group_name_H-M   'P 1'
#
loop_
_entity.id
_entity.type
_entity.pdbx_description
1 polymer ?
#
loop_
_entity_poly.entity_id
_entity_poly.type
_entity_poly.pdbx_seq_one_letter_code
_entity_poly.pdbx_strand_id
1 'polypeptide(L)'
;MFTRGLKIVVVIAAMATLFAACGQKAGQEGKPGEAAKADTSTVLAVVNGKNITAEDFKAEAASLSPMAMKSLADEKNREKFLNNLVDKALIVQKAESLGMDKEPEVAKRLEQIKSSMLLGYYVKKEVLDKASATDKEVKDYFDKNKADMGSVRISHILVASQKEAEDILAKLKAGGDFKALAKQYSLDTKTKNSGGDLGWVKWEQFGSAGLKDAAFKLKPGEISGIVQSQFGYHIMKVTEKKPATDTDFAAMKDALKAQVIEKKKEDAFESIVKELKDKAKVTINDENLKKLDLSASAEMPEAQMPKAK
;
A
#
# COMPACT_ATOMS: atom_id res chain seq x y z
N MET A 1 20.88 15.26 3.47
CA MET A 1 20.97 13.97 2.76
C MET A 1 19.90 13.01 3.30
N PHE A 2 18.60 13.44 3.34
CA PHE A 2 17.54 12.72 4.07
C PHE A 2 16.18 12.90 3.38
N THR A 3 16.03 12.56 2.09
CA THR A 3 14.71 12.68 1.43
C THR A 3 14.43 11.62 0.35
N ARG A 4 15.22 10.53 0.28
CA ARG A 4 15.04 9.50 -0.76
C ARG A 4 14.17 8.30 -0.37
N GLY A 5 14.01 8.00 0.93
CA GLY A 5 13.27 6.80 1.39
C GLY A 5 11.74 6.90 1.34
N LEU A 6 11.17 8.09 1.40
CA LEU A 6 9.72 8.26 1.56
C LEU A 6 8.91 8.07 0.26
N LYS A 7 9.54 8.22 -0.91
CA LYS A 7 8.83 8.20 -2.21
C LYS A 7 8.51 6.79 -2.74
N ILE A 8 9.24 5.78 -2.32
CA ILE A 8 9.11 4.40 -2.84
C ILE A 8 7.98 3.65 -2.15
N VAL A 9 7.80 3.85 -0.84
CA VAL A 9 6.75 3.19 -0.04
C VAL A 9 5.34 3.55 -0.53
N VAL A 10 5.11 4.81 -0.95
CA VAL A 10 3.80 5.27 -1.44
C VAL A 10 3.40 4.59 -2.76
N VAL A 11 4.36 4.28 -3.63
CA VAL A 11 4.08 3.62 -4.93
C VAL A 11 3.68 2.16 -4.75
N ILE A 12 4.30 1.44 -3.80
CA ILE A 12 3.97 0.02 -3.53
C ILE A 12 2.62 -0.10 -2.82
N ALA A 13 2.31 0.78 -1.87
CA ALA A 13 1.04 0.77 -1.15
C ALA A 13 -0.16 1.13 -2.05
N ALA A 14 0.00 2.06 -2.99
CA ALA A 14 -1.07 2.42 -3.93
C ALA A 14 -1.38 1.33 -4.98
N MET A 15 -0.42 0.42 -5.27
CA MET A 15 -0.63 -0.67 -6.21
C MET A 15 -1.28 -1.92 -5.59
N ALA A 16 -1.15 -2.12 -4.27
CA ALA A 16 -1.74 -3.29 -3.60
C ALA A 16 -3.27 -3.27 -3.58
N THR A 17 -3.90 -2.09 -3.69
CA THR A 17 -5.36 -1.96 -3.63
C THR A 17 -6.07 -2.27 -4.96
N LEU A 18 -5.36 -2.31 -6.10
CA LEU A 18 -5.95 -2.54 -7.42
C LEU A 18 -6.08 -4.03 -7.81
N PHE A 19 -5.45 -4.96 -7.06
CA PHE A 19 -5.38 -6.38 -7.41
C PHE A 19 -6.09 -7.34 -6.46
N ALA A 20 -6.85 -6.85 -5.47
CA ALA A 20 -7.57 -7.70 -4.51
C ALA A 20 -8.74 -8.52 -5.10
N ALA A 21 -9.06 -8.38 -6.40
CA ALA A 21 -10.24 -9.00 -7.01
C ALA A 21 -9.98 -10.26 -7.85
N CYS A 22 -8.74 -10.72 -8.01
CA CYS A 22 -8.46 -11.96 -8.78
C CYS A 22 -7.51 -12.88 -8.04
N GLY A 23 -8.02 -13.61 -7.07
CA GLY A 23 -7.36 -14.75 -6.46
C GLY A 23 -8.12 -16.03 -6.80
N GLN A 24 -7.55 -16.90 -7.65
CA GLN A 24 -7.43 -18.33 -7.33
C GLN A 24 -6.84 -19.17 -8.48
N LYS A 25 -5.90 -20.02 -8.04
CA LYS A 25 -5.32 -21.27 -8.56
C LYS A 25 -4.18 -21.18 -9.57
N ALA A 26 -3.01 -21.39 -8.99
CA ALA A 26 -1.79 -21.84 -9.66
C ALA A 26 -1.94 -23.26 -10.21
N GLY A 27 -1.30 -23.50 -11.37
CA GLY A 27 -0.97 -24.84 -11.86
C GLY A 27 -0.91 -24.92 -13.37
N GLN A 28 0.19 -24.49 -13.98
CA GLN A 28 0.95 -25.21 -15.00
C GLN A 28 1.96 -24.28 -15.67
N GLU A 29 3.23 -24.68 -15.58
CA GLU A 29 4.35 -24.04 -16.29
C GLU A 29 4.16 -24.21 -17.81
N GLY A 30 4.07 -23.09 -18.53
CA GLY A 30 4.06 -23.03 -19.98
C GLY A 30 5.18 -22.15 -20.50
N LYS A 31 5.98 -22.64 -21.41
CA LYS A 31 7.12 -22.00 -22.09
C LYS A 31 6.73 -20.66 -22.73
N PRO A 32 7.64 -19.67 -22.81
CA PRO A 32 7.37 -18.39 -23.46
C PRO A 32 7.38 -18.58 -24.99
N GLY A 33 6.30 -18.19 -25.66
CA GLY A 33 6.29 -18.05 -27.11
C GLY A 33 5.17 -18.72 -27.86
N GLU A 34 3.95 -18.73 -27.33
CA GLU A 34 2.78 -19.06 -28.19
C GLU A 34 1.68 -18.02 -27.91
N ALA A 35 1.30 -17.27 -28.94
CA ALA A 35 0.10 -16.45 -28.90
C ALA A 35 -1.06 -17.32 -28.43
N ALA A 36 -1.76 -16.86 -27.39
CA ALA A 36 -2.87 -17.56 -26.80
C ALA A 36 -3.85 -17.98 -27.92
N LYS A 37 -3.90 -19.28 -28.21
CA LYS A 37 -4.98 -19.84 -29.04
C LYS A 37 -6.29 -19.51 -28.35
N ALA A 38 -7.12 -18.70 -29.01
CA ALA A 38 -8.47 -18.43 -28.53
C ALA A 38 -9.14 -19.80 -28.31
N ASP A 39 -9.60 -20.05 -27.10
CA ASP A 39 -10.39 -21.22 -26.75
C ASP A 39 -11.72 -21.11 -27.50
N THR A 40 -11.80 -21.72 -28.70
CA THR A 40 -12.98 -21.71 -29.56
C THR A 40 -14.09 -22.62 -29.02
N SER A 41 -13.84 -23.42 -27.99
CA SER A 41 -14.78 -24.41 -27.44
C SER A 41 -15.92 -23.81 -26.62
N THR A 42 -15.87 -22.52 -26.27
CA THR A 42 -16.82 -21.85 -25.40
C THR A 42 -17.35 -20.52 -25.95
N VAL A 43 -17.53 -20.42 -27.27
CA VAL A 43 -18.11 -19.22 -27.90
C VAL A 43 -19.61 -19.14 -27.58
N LEU A 44 -20.04 -18.05 -27.00
CA LEU A 44 -21.43 -17.77 -26.64
C LEU A 44 -22.15 -16.95 -27.73
N ALA A 45 -21.44 -16.06 -28.40
CA ALA A 45 -21.96 -15.26 -29.50
C ALA A 45 -20.83 -14.87 -30.47
N VAL A 46 -21.19 -14.53 -31.71
CA VAL A 46 -20.27 -13.98 -32.72
C VAL A 46 -20.83 -12.67 -33.24
N VAL A 47 -20.07 -11.60 -33.13
CA VAL A 47 -20.48 -10.23 -33.52
C VAL A 47 -19.51 -9.73 -34.59
N ASN A 48 -19.97 -9.69 -35.86
CA ASN A 48 -19.15 -9.26 -36.99
C ASN A 48 -17.78 -10.01 -37.08
N GLY A 49 -17.81 -11.33 -36.81
CA GLY A 49 -16.62 -12.18 -36.84
C GLY A 49 -15.74 -12.14 -35.56
N LYS A 50 -16.07 -11.31 -34.56
CA LYS A 50 -15.42 -11.32 -33.23
C LYS A 50 -16.25 -12.21 -32.27
N ASN A 51 -15.59 -13.12 -31.58
CA ASN A 51 -16.21 -14.01 -30.62
C ASN A 51 -16.44 -13.30 -29.29
N ILE A 52 -17.59 -13.58 -28.65
CA ILE A 52 -17.84 -13.36 -27.22
C ILE A 52 -17.79 -14.75 -26.58
N THR A 53 -16.81 -14.98 -25.73
CA THR A 53 -16.57 -16.27 -25.09
C THR A 53 -17.23 -16.37 -23.71
N ALA A 54 -17.29 -17.58 -23.16
CA ALA A 54 -17.72 -17.77 -21.76
C ALA A 54 -16.76 -17.11 -20.77
N GLU A 55 -15.49 -16.92 -21.12
CA GLU A 55 -14.52 -16.21 -20.31
C GLU A 55 -14.81 -14.71 -20.29
N ASP A 56 -15.10 -14.10 -21.45
CA ASP A 56 -15.53 -12.70 -21.53
C ASP A 56 -16.80 -12.46 -20.72
N PHE A 57 -17.77 -13.36 -20.82
CA PHE A 57 -19.01 -13.30 -20.04
C PHE A 57 -18.73 -13.35 -18.53
N LYS A 58 -17.88 -14.25 -18.06
CA LYS A 58 -17.50 -14.38 -16.65
C LYS A 58 -16.73 -13.16 -16.15
N ALA A 59 -15.81 -12.64 -16.97
CA ALA A 59 -15.02 -11.47 -16.65
C ALA A 59 -15.92 -10.22 -16.44
N GLU A 60 -16.88 -10.02 -17.35
CA GLU A 60 -17.82 -8.91 -17.24
C GLU A 60 -18.80 -9.12 -16.06
N ALA A 61 -19.29 -10.35 -15.87
CA ALA A 61 -20.15 -10.70 -14.75
C ALA A 61 -19.47 -10.49 -13.37
N ALA A 62 -18.15 -10.66 -13.30
CA ALA A 62 -17.38 -10.44 -12.05
C ALA A 62 -17.43 -8.98 -11.55
N SER A 63 -17.76 -8.03 -12.43
CA SER A 63 -17.93 -6.61 -12.06
C SER A 63 -19.32 -6.31 -11.46
N LEU A 64 -20.26 -7.25 -11.50
CA LEU A 64 -21.61 -7.07 -10.99
C LEU A 64 -21.68 -7.11 -9.46
N SER A 65 -22.72 -6.48 -8.91
CA SER A 65 -23.01 -6.65 -7.49
C SER A 65 -23.34 -8.12 -7.15
N PRO A 66 -23.15 -8.58 -5.90
CA PRO A 66 -23.44 -9.97 -5.50
C PRO A 66 -24.88 -10.39 -5.80
N MET A 67 -25.86 -9.48 -5.69
CA MET A 67 -27.25 -9.74 -6.01
C MET A 67 -27.46 -9.94 -7.53
N ALA A 68 -26.85 -9.07 -8.34
CA ALA A 68 -26.94 -9.17 -9.80
C ALA A 68 -26.23 -10.44 -10.31
N MET A 69 -25.05 -10.79 -9.73
CA MET A 69 -24.35 -12.05 -10.01
C MET A 69 -25.25 -13.25 -9.69
N LYS A 70 -25.93 -13.26 -8.54
CA LYS A 70 -26.86 -14.34 -8.16
C LYS A 70 -28.03 -14.47 -9.12
N SER A 71 -28.51 -13.37 -9.71
CA SER A 71 -29.61 -13.39 -10.66
C SER A 71 -29.26 -14.12 -11.97
N LEU A 72 -27.95 -14.21 -12.31
CA LEU A 72 -27.48 -14.97 -13.49
C LEU A 72 -27.59 -16.49 -13.31
N ALA A 73 -28.05 -17.00 -12.17
CA ALA A 73 -28.44 -18.41 -12.02
C ALA A 73 -29.66 -18.74 -12.93
N ASP A 74 -30.52 -17.77 -13.18
CA ASP A 74 -31.65 -17.90 -14.10
C ASP A 74 -31.19 -17.78 -15.56
N GLU A 75 -31.71 -18.66 -16.45
CA GLU A 75 -31.32 -18.74 -17.86
C GLU A 75 -31.71 -17.48 -18.64
N LYS A 76 -32.91 -16.92 -18.41
CA LYS A 76 -33.38 -15.70 -19.08
C LYS A 76 -32.52 -14.50 -18.72
N ASN A 77 -32.04 -14.43 -17.49
CA ASN A 77 -31.15 -13.36 -17.07
C ASN A 77 -29.75 -13.50 -17.68
N ARG A 78 -29.25 -14.74 -17.85
CA ARG A 78 -27.99 -14.98 -18.59
C ARG A 78 -28.13 -14.56 -20.05
N GLU A 79 -29.26 -14.90 -20.71
CA GLU A 79 -29.53 -14.50 -22.10
C GLU A 79 -29.57 -12.96 -22.23
N LYS A 80 -30.29 -12.28 -21.34
CA LYS A 80 -30.32 -10.80 -21.31
C LYS A 80 -28.94 -10.21 -21.12
N PHE A 81 -28.15 -10.78 -20.22
CA PHE A 81 -26.79 -10.31 -19.97
C PHE A 81 -25.89 -10.53 -21.19
N LEU A 82 -25.99 -11.68 -21.87
CA LEU A 82 -25.27 -11.93 -23.11
C LEU A 82 -25.68 -10.94 -24.21
N ASN A 83 -26.98 -10.64 -24.37
CA ASN A 83 -27.45 -9.64 -25.32
C ASN A 83 -26.87 -8.25 -25.02
N ASN A 84 -26.76 -7.85 -23.76
CA ASN A 84 -26.10 -6.60 -23.39
C ASN A 84 -24.60 -6.59 -23.79
N LEU A 85 -23.91 -7.74 -23.71
CA LEU A 85 -22.53 -7.85 -24.17
C LEU A 85 -22.43 -7.73 -25.70
N VAL A 86 -23.40 -8.29 -26.44
CA VAL A 86 -23.52 -8.13 -27.89
C VAL A 86 -23.71 -6.67 -28.26
N ASP A 87 -24.65 -5.99 -27.59
CA ASP A 87 -24.94 -4.55 -27.83
C ASP A 87 -23.68 -3.70 -27.54
N LYS A 88 -23.01 -3.95 -26.40
CA LYS A 88 -21.74 -3.30 -26.05
C LYS A 88 -20.68 -3.52 -27.15
N ALA A 89 -20.53 -4.75 -27.62
CA ALA A 89 -19.57 -5.09 -28.67
C ALA A 89 -19.88 -4.34 -29.99
N LEU A 90 -21.15 -4.26 -30.38
CA LEU A 90 -21.58 -3.49 -31.58
C LEU A 90 -21.24 -2.01 -31.47
N ILE A 91 -21.53 -1.38 -30.31
CA ILE A 91 -21.22 0.02 -30.06
C ILE A 91 -19.72 0.28 -30.11
N VAL A 92 -18.90 -0.58 -29.46
CA VAL A 92 -17.44 -0.47 -29.47
C VAL A 92 -16.89 -0.59 -30.88
N GLN A 93 -17.35 -1.60 -31.67
CA GLN A 93 -16.94 -1.76 -33.07
C GLN A 93 -17.31 -0.55 -33.92
N LYS A 94 -18.47 0.06 -33.67
CA LYS A 94 -18.86 1.29 -34.35
C LYS A 94 -17.93 2.45 -34.02
N ALA A 95 -17.59 2.64 -32.73
CA ALA A 95 -16.65 3.67 -32.31
C ALA A 95 -15.27 3.47 -32.95
N GLU A 96 -14.74 2.22 -32.95
CA GLU A 96 -13.49 1.86 -33.62
C GLU A 96 -13.55 2.19 -35.12
N SER A 97 -14.67 1.86 -35.79
CA SER A 97 -14.86 2.13 -37.22
C SER A 97 -14.88 3.65 -37.55
N LEU A 98 -15.22 4.47 -36.58
CA LEU A 98 -15.19 5.93 -36.66
C LEU A 98 -13.81 6.53 -36.27
N GLY A 99 -12.85 5.69 -35.86
CA GLY A 99 -11.52 6.11 -35.46
C GLY A 99 -11.45 6.77 -34.07
N MET A 100 -12.48 6.61 -33.23
CA MET A 100 -12.53 7.24 -31.91
C MET A 100 -11.43 6.73 -30.98
N ASP A 101 -10.95 5.50 -31.18
CA ASP A 101 -9.81 4.93 -30.46
C ASP A 101 -8.49 5.66 -30.73
N LYS A 102 -8.40 6.39 -31.88
CA LYS A 102 -7.25 7.17 -32.32
C LYS A 102 -7.33 8.63 -31.95
N GLU A 103 -8.45 9.09 -31.43
CA GLU A 103 -8.55 10.46 -30.92
C GLU A 103 -7.49 10.72 -29.84
N PRO A 104 -6.82 11.89 -29.86
CA PRO A 104 -5.66 12.12 -28.99
C PRO A 104 -5.92 11.89 -27.50
N GLU A 105 -7.10 12.25 -27.03
CA GLU A 105 -7.51 12.04 -25.63
C GLU A 105 -7.68 10.55 -25.30
N VAL A 106 -8.37 9.81 -26.17
CA VAL A 106 -8.62 8.38 -26.01
C VAL A 106 -7.31 7.59 -26.09
N ALA A 107 -6.50 7.87 -27.13
CA ALA A 107 -5.19 7.25 -27.33
C ALA A 107 -4.27 7.47 -26.11
N LYS A 108 -4.22 8.70 -25.60
CA LYS A 108 -3.45 9.04 -24.39
C LYS A 108 -3.95 8.25 -23.18
N ARG A 109 -5.26 8.13 -23.01
CA ARG A 109 -5.87 7.38 -21.89
C ARG A 109 -5.59 5.90 -21.98
N LEU A 110 -5.69 5.31 -23.16
CA LEU A 110 -5.36 3.91 -23.41
C LEU A 110 -3.89 3.61 -23.08
N GLU A 111 -2.96 4.47 -23.49
CA GLU A 111 -1.53 4.31 -23.18
C GLU A 111 -1.23 4.43 -21.68
N GLN A 112 -1.92 5.33 -20.98
CA GLN A 112 -1.82 5.42 -19.50
C GLN A 112 -2.32 4.15 -18.81
N ILE A 113 -3.47 3.61 -19.23
CA ILE A 113 -4.02 2.37 -18.68
C ILE A 113 -3.07 1.20 -18.95
N LYS A 114 -2.60 1.05 -20.19
CA LYS A 114 -1.64 0.03 -20.59
C LYS A 114 -0.35 0.10 -19.75
N SER A 115 0.22 1.30 -19.61
CA SER A 115 1.44 1.51 -18.83
C SER A 115 1.23 1.13 -17.35
N SER A 116 0.11 1.52 -16.75
CA SER A 116 -0.23 1.18 -15.37
C SER A 116 -0.43 -0.33 -15.19
N MET A 117 -1.11 -1.00 -16.14
CA MET A 117 -1.30 -2.44 -16.10
C MET A 117 0.02 -3.21 -16.24
N LEU A 118 0.88 -2.81 -17.18
CA LEU A 118 2.19 -3.43 -17.38
C LEU A 118 3.08 -3.27 -16.15
N LEU A 119 3.11 -2.06 -15.55
CA LEU A 119 3.84 -1.82 -14.32
C LEU A 119 3.33 -2.70 -13.17
N GLY A 120 2.02 -2.72 -12.94
CA GLY A 120 1.41 -3.54 -11.88
C GLY A 120 1.66 -5.03 -12.08
N TYR A 121 1.51 -5.53 -13.31
CA TYR A 121 1.75 -6.94 -13.64
C TYR A 121 3.23 -7.32 -13.47
N TYR A 122 4.16 -6.46 -13.92
CA TYR A 122 5.59 -6.68 -13.75
C TYR A 122 5.97 -6.73 -12.27
N VAL A 123 5.54 -5.74 -11.47
CA VAL A 123 5.80 -5.71 -10.03
C VAL A 123 5.21 -6.93 -9.35
N LYS A 124 3.97 -7.32 -9.71
CA LYS A 124 3.37 -8.55 -9.17
C LYS A 124 4.26 -9.76 -9.45
N LYS A 125 4.65 -10.00 -10.69
CA LYS A 125 5.41 -11.19 -11.12
C LYS A 125 6.85 -11.21 -10.62
N GLU A 126 7.53 -10.08 -10.69
CA GLU A 126 8.96 -10.00 -10.40
C GLU A 126 9.29 -9.69 -8.94
N VAL A 127 8.33 -9.09 -8.21
CA VAL A 127 8.53 -8.71 -6.82
C VAL A 127 7.60 -9.47 -5.89
N LEU A 128 6.26 -9.33 -6.07
CA LEU A 128 5.31 -9.82 -5.06
C LEU A 128 5.21 -11.35 -5.04
N ASP A 129 5.09 -12.00 -6.20
CA ASP A 129 4.94 -13.46 -6.31
C ASP A 129 6.24 -14.21 -5.92
N LYS A 130 7.41 -13.54 -6.00
CA LYS A 130 8.71 -14.13 -5.65
C LYS A 130 9.12 -13.88 -4.20
N ALA A 131 8.51 -12.89 -3.54
CA ALA A 131 8.87 -12.55 -2.18
C ALA A 131 8.37 -13.57 -1.18
N SER A 132 9.28 -14.29 -0.56
CA SER A 132 9.01 -15.23 0.51
C SER A 132 10.10 -15.13 1.58
N ALA A 133 9.82 -15.60 2.79
CA ALA A 133 10.80 -15.67 3.86
C ALA A 133 10.83 -17.07 4.45
N THR A 134 12.01 -17.65 4.52
CA THR A 134 12.29 -18.91 5.22
C THR A 134 12.38 -18.65 6.73
N ASP A 135 12.15 -19.68 7.54
CA ASP A 135 12.31 -19.59 9.00
C ASP A 135 13.73 -19.17 9.40
N LYS A 136 14.74 -19.60 8.63
CA LYS A 136 16.13 -19.18 8.86
C LYS A 136 16.30 -17.68 8.65
N GLU A 137 15.78 -17.10 7.56
CA GLU A 137 15.88 -15.67 7.29
C GLU A 137 15.17 -14.84 8.38
N VAL A 138 14.03 -15.33 8.86
CA VAL A 138 13.30 -14.69 9.96
C VAL A 138 14.10 -14.73 11.25
N LYS A 139 14.74 -15.87 11.56
CA LYS A 139 15.60 -15.99 12.75
C LYS A 139 16.83 -15.13 12.64
N ASP A 140 17.51 -15.12 11.48
CA ASP A 140 18.68 -14.28 11.22
C ASP A 140 18.33 -12.78 11.36
N TYR A 141 17.14 -12.38 10.88
CA TYR A 141 16.63 -11.02 11.03
C TYR A 141 16.40 -10.68 12.51
N PHE A 142 15.78 -11.58 13.26
CA PHE A 142 15.57 -11.41 14.69
C PHE A 142 16.90 -11.26 15.43
N ASP A 143 17.85 -12.19 15.21
CA ASP A 143 19.14 -12.18 15.91
C ASP A 143 19.96 -10.92 15.67
N LYS A 144 19.88 -10.37 14.46
CA LYS A 144 20.51 -9.08 14.11
C LYS A 144 19.87 -7.88 14.80
N ASN A 145 18.56 -7.94 15.09
CA ASN A 145 17.79 -6.81 15.58
C ASN A 145 17.26 -7.01 17.01
N LYS A 146 17.54 -8.12 17.67
CA LYS A 146 16.99 -8.47 18.99
C LYS A 146 17.24 -7.42 20.08
N ALA A 147 18.30 -6.63 19.94
CA ALA A 147 18.58 -5.52 20.86
C ALA A 147 17.46 -4.45 20.84
N ASP A 148 16.81 -4.30 19.69
CA ASP A 148 15.76 -3.31 19.45
C ASP A 148 14.34 -3.90 19.37
N MET A 149 14.17 -5.19 19.69
CA MET A 149 12.91 -5.92 19.60
C MET A 149 12.40 -6.47 20.94
N GLY A 150 13.08 -6.22 22.02
CA GLY A 150 12.70 -6.79 23.31
C GLY A 150 11.63 -5.97 24.03
N SER A 151 12.01 -5.36 25.15
CA SER A 151 11.13 -4.47 25.90
C SER A 151 11.84 -3.15 26.22
N VAL A 152 11.04 -2.10 26.28
CA VAL A 152 11.50 -0.76 26.68
C VAL A 152 10.73 -0.31 27.89
N ARG A 153 11.40 0.33 28.83
CA ARG A 153 10.74 1.10 29.87
C ARG A 153 10.53 2.51 29.34
N ILE A 154 9.26 2.90 29.27
CA ILE A 154 8.87 4.10 28.55
C ILE A 154 7.93 4.97 29.37
N SER A 155 8.11 6.28 29.25
CA SER A 155 7.14 7.28 29.68
C SER A 155 6.63 8.03 28.45
N HIS A 156 5.36 8.51 28.48
CA HIS A 156 4.81 9.30 27.41
C HIS A 156 4.04 10.52 27.89
N ILE A 157 3.91 11.50 26.99
CA ILE A 157 3.03 12.65 27.10
C ILE A 157 2.08 12.59 25.92
N LEU A 158 0.78 12.52 26.16
CA LEU A 158 -0.27 12.52 25.14
C LEU A 158 -0.99 13.86 25.16
N VAL A 159 -1.13 14.51 24.01
CA VAL A 159 -1.88 15.77 23.84
C VAL A 159 -2.79 15.72 22.61
N ALA A 160 -3.78 16.62 22.56
CA ALA A 160 -4.78 16.61 21.49
C ALA A 160 -4.28 17.23 20.18
N SER A 161 -3.38 18.22 20.24
CA SER A 161 -2.95 18.95 19.05
C SER A 161 -1.45 18.88 18.83
N GLN A 162 -1.07 18.99 17.56
CA GLN A 162 0.34 19.04 17.16
C GLN A 162 1.04 20.24 17.76
N LYS A 163 0.37 21.39 17.83
CA LYS A 163 0.93 22.62 18.39
C LYS A 163 1.29 22.46 19.89
N GLU A 164 0.41 21.83 20.67
CA GLU A 164 0.72 21.53 22.08
C GLU A 164 1.93 20.61 22.21
N ALA A 165 2.03 19.59 21.34
CA ALA A 165 3.16 18.69 21.33
C ALA A 165 4.47 19.40 20.95
N GLU A 166 4.43 20.34 19.99
CA GLU A 166 5.58 21.18 19.61
C GLU A 166 6.04 22.07 20.78
N ASP A 167 5.11 22.71 21.45
CA ASP A 167 5.41 23.55 22.62
C ASP A 167 6.04 22.75 23.79
N ILE A 168 5.53 21.52 24.03
CA ILE A 168 6.10 20.64 25.07
C ILE A 168 7.48 20.13 24.65
N LEU A 169 7.63 19.73 23.38
CA LEU A 169 8.92 19.26 22.86
C LEU A 169 9.98 20.37 22.92
N ALA A 170 9.61 21.62 22.67
CA ALA A 170 10.50 22.77 22.83
C ALA A 170 10.95 22.95 24.30
N LYS A 171 10.02 22.84 25.27
CA LYS A 171 10.34 22.87 26.70
C LYS A 171 11.28 21.73 27.10
N LEU A 172 11.05 20.53 26.61
CA LEU A 172 11.92 19.36 26.85
C LEU A 172 13.33 19.57 26.30
N LYS A 173 13.44 20.10 25.07
CA LYS A 173 14.73 20.47 24.47
C LYS A 173 15.47 21.55 25.22
N ALA A 174 14.74 22.44 25.89
CA ALA A 174 15.31 23.46 26.80
C ALA A 174 15.67 22.93 28.20
N GLY A 175 15.59 21.61 28.44
CA GLY A 175 15.96 20.97 29.69
C GLY A 175 14.81 20.81 30.70
N GLY A 176 13.57 21.00 30.26
CA GLY A 176 12.39 20.82 31.11
C GLY A 176 12.26 19.36 31.61
N ASP A 177 11.76 19.20 32.83
CA ASP A 177 11.55 17.89 33.44
C ASP A 177 10.37 17.14 32.77
N PHE A 178 10.63 15.96 32.21
CA PHE A 178 9.64 15.17 31.49
C PHE A 178 8.45 14.77 32.37
N LYS A 179 8.72 14.39 33.64
CA LYS A 179 7.67 13.96 34.57
C LYS A 179 6.77 15.12 34.99
N ALA A 180 7.35 16.29 35.21
CA ALA A 180 6.58 17.49 35.51
C ALA A 180 5.68 17.90 34.33
N LEU A 181 6.22 17.89 33.10
CA LEU A 181 5.45 18.20 31.90
C LEU A 181 4.36 17.16 31.62
N ALA A 182 4.62 15.88 31.87
CA ALA A 182 3.61 14.83 31.77
C ALA A 182 2.46 15.07 32.77
N LYS A 183 2.77 15.38 34.05
CA LYS A 183 1.77 15.69 35.05
C LYS A 183 0.92 16.91 34.68
N GLN A 184 1.53 17.90 34.07
CA GLN A 184 0.86 19.16 33.73
C GLN A 184 -0.01 19.01 32.48
N TYR A 185 0.51 18.41 31.40
CA TYR A 185 -0.08 18.52 30.08
C TYR A 185 -0.67 17.22 29.54
N SER A 186 -0.24 16.02 30.04
CA SER A 186 -0.71 14.77 29.45
C SER A 186 -2.21 14.56 29.62
N LEU A 187 -2.86 14.13 28.56
CA LEU A 187 -4.27 13.70 28.53
C LEU A 187 -4.44 12.25 29.00
N ASP A 188 -3.36 11.46 29.07
CA ASP A 188 -3.44 10.10 29.60
C ASP A 188 -3.59 10.10 31.12
N THR A 189 -4.84 10.04 31.58
CA THR A 189 -5.19 10.08 33.00
C THR A 189 -4.62 8.91 33.81
N LYS A 190 -4.28 7.77 33.16
CA LYS A 190 -3.73 6.60 33.82
C LYS A 190 -2.29 6.80 34.26
N THR A 191 -1.50 7.49 33.45
CA THR A 191 -0.05 7.65 33.69
C THR A 191 0.37 9.06 33.99
N LYS A 192 -0.46 10.10 33.72
CA LYS A 192 -0.09 11.49 33.92
C LYS A 192 0.43 11.75 35.34
N ASN A 193 -0.22 11.22 36.38
CA ASN A 193 0.15 11.44 37.78
C ASN A 193 1.46 10.74 38.18
N SER A 194 1.85 9.67 37.47
CA SER A 194 3.15 8.99 37.59
C SER A 194 4.22 9.57 36.68
N GLY A 195 3.98 10.74 36.08
CA GLY A 195 4.91 11.38 35.15
C GLY A 195 4.97 10.71 33.79
N GLY A 196 3.85 10.08 33.37
CA GLY A 196 3.71 9.42 32.08
C GLY A 196 4.29 8.01 32.05
N ASP A 197 4.73 7.41 33.17
CA ASP A 197 5.40 6.09 33.19
C ASP A 197 4.42 4.97 32.85
N LEU A 198 4.66 4.32 31.71
CA LEU A 198 3.95 3.14 31.23
C LEU A 198 4.60 1.81 31.73
N GLY A 199 5.74 1.91 32.40
CA GLY A 199 6.53 0.75 32.80
C GLY A 199 7.20 0.06 31.60
N TRP A 200 7.41 -1.25 31.75
CA TRP A 200 7.97 -2.08 30.68
C TRP A 200 6.91 -2.43 29.64
N VAL A 201 7.17 -2.08 28.37
CA VAL A 201 6.32 -2.37 27.24
C VAL A 201 7.10 -3.24 26.26
N LYS A 202 6.54 -4.39 25.89
CA LYS A 202 7.12 -5.30 24.91
C LYS A 202 6.84 -4.85 23.49
N TRP A 203 7.68 -5.27 22.55
CA TRP A 203 7.60 -4.91 21.14
C TRP A 203 6.23 -5.22 20.52
N GLU A 204 5.61 -6.36 20.89
CA GLU A 204 4.30 -6.78 20.40
C GLU A 204 3.10 -6.04 21.03
N GLN A 205 3.32 -5.33 22.15
CA GLN A 205 2.27 -4.62 22.88
C GLN A 205 1.97 -3.22 22.35
N PHE A 206 2.79 -2.72 21.43
CA PHE A 206 2.54 -1.41 20.83
C PHE A 206 1.37 -1.48 19.85
N GLY A 207 0.29 -0.75 20.09
CA GLY A 207 -0.91 -0.71 19.27
C GLY A 207 -0.76 0.06 17.94
N SER A 208 0.38 0.73 17.72
CA SER A 208 0.67 1.50 16.51
C SER A 208 2.12 1.28 16.08
N ALA A 209 2.31 1.00 14.78
CA ALA A 209 3.64 0.84 14.19
C ALA A 209 4.50 2.09 14.40
N GLY A 210 3.94 3.28 14.21
CA GLY A 210 4.68 4.54 14.39
C GLY A 210 5.17 4.77 15.81
N LEU A 211 4.36 4.46 16.82
CA LEU A 211 4.77 4.54 18.24
C LEU A 211 5.85 3.50 18.56
N LYS A 212 5.68 2.28 18.07
CA LYS A 212 6.65 1.19 18.24
C LYS A 212 8.01 1.58 17.65
N ASP A 213 8.02 1.97 16.38
CA ASP A 213 9.25 2.33 15.67
C ASP A 213 9.97 3.51 16.34
N ALA A 214 9.21 4.51 16.78
CA ALA A 214 9.79 5.64 17.48
C ALA A 214 10.39 5.22 18.85
N ALA A 215 9.68 4.40 19.64
CA ALA A 215 10.16 3.95 20.95
C ALA A 215 11.42 3.08 20.84
N PHE A 216 11.42 2.11 19.91
CA PHE A 216 12.54 1.16 19.81
C PHE A 216 13.79 1.73 19.12
N LYS A 217 13.68 2.84 18.37
CA LYS A 217 14.84 3.58 17.82
C LYS A 217 15.56 4.43 18.86
N LEU A 218 14.88 4.81 19.95
CA LEU A 218 15.49 5.62 21.01
C LEU A 218 16.50 4.83 21.83
N LYS A 219 17.58 5.48 22.26
CA LYS A 219 18.47 4.97 23.28
C LYS A 219 17.94 5.30 24.67
N PRO A 220 18.36 4.58 25.73
CA PRO A 220 18.04 4.95 27.09
C PRO A 220 18.41 6.41 27.38
N GLY A 221 17.47 7.16 27.94
CA GLY A 221 17.56 8.59 28.20
C GLY A 221 17.03 9.50 27.10
N GLU A 222 16.88 9.02 25.87
CA GLU A 222 16.43 9.83 24.73
C GLU A 222 14.92 10.08 24.74
N ILE A 223 14.52 11.20 24.11
CA ILE A 223 13.15 11.65 23.92
C ILE A 223 12.84 11.58 22.42
N SER A 224 11.66 11.10 22.07
CA SER A 224 11.20 11.02 20.67
C SER A 224 10.91 12.40 20.08
N GLY A 225 10.79 12.45 18.76
CA GLY A 225 9.98 13.48 18.11
C GLY A 225 8.49 13.31 18.44
N ILE A 226 7.66 14.11 17.79
CA ILE A 226 6.20 14.01 17.89
C ILE A 226 5.73 12.83 17.04
N VAL A 227 4.94 11.95 17.62
CA VAL A 227 4.37 10.78 16.96
C VAL A 227 2.85 10.86 17.03
N GLN A 228 2.19 10.87 15.88
CA GLN A 228 0.73 10.89 15.81
C GLN A 228 0.13 9.47 15.92
N SER A 229 -0.99 9.36 16.63
CA SER A 229 -1.82 8.16 16.69
C SER A 229 -3.31 8.52 16.60
N GLN A 230 -4.18 7.53 16.62
CA GLN A 230 -5.64 7.75 16.72
C GLN A 230 -6.07 8.45 18.03
N PHE A 231 -5.23 8.46 19.04
CA PHE A 231 -5.52 9.10 20.34
C PHE A 231 -5.01 10.55 20.44
N GLY A 232 -4.20 11.01 19.48
CA GLY A 232 -3.57 12.31 19.47
C GLY A 232 -2.07 12.25 19.20
N TYR A 233 -1.33 13.17 19.79
CA TYR A 233 0.10 13.37 19.58
C TYR A 233 0.88 12.93 20.82
N HIS A 234 1.88 12.09 20.60
CA HIS A 234 2.70 11.50 21.66
C HIS A 234 4.13 12.04 21.61
N ILE A 235 4.68 12.31 22.77
CA ILE A 235 6.12 12.47 22.99
C ILE A 235 6.52 11.38 23.98
N MET A 236 7.54 10.59 23.63
CA MET A 236 7.97 9.44 24.43
C MET A 236 9.39 9.64 24.95
N LYS A 237 9.68 9.06 26.11
CA LYS A 237 11.03 8.97 26.67
C LYS A 237 11.29 7.53 27.06
N VAL A 238 12.34 6.93 26.50
CA VAL A 238 12.83 5.61 26.90
C VAL A 238 13.85 5.78 28.03
N THR A 239 13.68 5.03 29.12
CA THR A 239 14.59 5.06 30.25
C THR A 239 15.51 3.84 30.29
N GLU A 240 14.98 2.70 29.88
CA GLU A 240 15.70 1.42 29.89
C GLU A 240 15.29 0.56 28.68
N LYS A 241 16.19 -0.31 28.24
CA LYS A 241 15.94 -1.32 27.20
C LYS A 241 16.40 -2.70 27.68
N LYS A 242 15.66 -3.73 27.27
CA LYS A 242 16.06 -5.13 27.38
C LYS A 242 16.00 -5.79 26.01
N PRO A 243 17.03 -6.50 25.56
CA PRO A 243 16.98 -7.23 24.32
C PRO A 243 15.90 -8.30 24.34
N ALA A 244 15.42 -8.68 23.15
CA ALA A 244 14.49 -9.80 23.00
C ALA A 244 15.18 -11.13 23.30
N THR A 245 14.40 -12.08 23.76
CA THR A 245 14.79 -13.48 24.07
C THR A 245 14.23 -14.43 23.01
N ASP A 246 14.65 -15.68 23.02
CA ASP A 246 14.09 -16.70 22.13
C ASP A 246 12.59 -16.97 22.40
N THR A 247 12.11 -16.74 23.62
CA THR A 247 10.68 -16.78 23.94
C THR A 247 9.93 -15.64 23.25
N ASP A 248 10.50 -14.44 23.22
CA ASP A 248 9.93 -13.31 22.50
C ASP A 248 9.94 -13.58 20.99
N PHE A 249 10.98 -14.22 20.44
CA PHE A 249 11.02 -14.64 19.04
C PHE A 249 9.84 -15.52 18.66
N ALA A 250 9.51 -16.52 19.48
CA ALA A 250 8.38 -17.40 19.21
C ALA A 250 7.04 -16.64 19.12
N ALA A 251 6.85 -15.65 20.00
CA ALA A 251 5.65 -14.80 19.99
C ALA A 251 5.59 -13.85 18.80
N MET A 252 6.74 -13.43 18.25
CA MET A 252 6.83 -12.45 17.17
C MET A 252 7.03 -13.07 15.78
N LYS A 253 7.24 -14.39 15.68
CA LYS A 253 7.69 -15.05 14.44
C LYS A 253 6.87 -14.67 13.20
N ASP A 254 5.55 -14.71 13.29
CA ASP A 254 4.68 -14.40 12.15
C ASP A 254 4.73 -12.93 11.73
N ALA A 255 4.76 -12.03 12.71
CA ALA A 255 4.92 -10.59 12.45
C ALA A 255 6.29 -10.28 11.82
N LEU A 256 7.36 -10.93 12.30
CA LEU A 256 8.70 -10.80 11.74
C LEU A 256 8.77 -11.39 10.34
N LYS A 257 8.09 -12.50 10.08
CA LYS A 257 8.02 -13.10 8.74
C LYS A 257 7.40 -12.14 7.74
N ALA A 258 6.28 -11.52 8.10
CA ALA A 258 5.65 -10.50 7.28
C ALA A 258 6.59 -9.30 7.03
N GLN A 259 7.29 -8.82 8.06
CA GLN A 259 8.24 -7.72 7.95
C GLN A 259 9.44 -8.06 7.06
N VAL A 260 9.99 -9.28 7.16
CA VAL A 260 11.07 -9.75 6.29
C VAL A 260 10.61 -9.83 4.85
N ILE A 261 9.39 -10.31 4.59
CA ILE A 261 8.81 -10.36 3.24
C ILE A 261 8.65 -8.94 2.68
N GLU A 262 8.10 -8.00 3.43
CA GLU A 262 7.96 -6.60 2.96
C GLU A 262 9.32 -5.97 2.66
N LYS A 263 10.32 -6.17 3.53
CA LYS A 263 11.67 -5.70 3.25
C LYS A 263 12.25 -6.32 1.98
N LYS A 264 12.06 -7.61 1.76
CA LYS A 264 12.52 -8.28 0.52
C LYS A 264 11.83 -7.73 -0.73
N LYS A 265 10.54 -7.38 -0.65
CA LYS A 265 9.82 -6.73 -1.75
C LYS A 265 10.41 -5.34 -2.07
N GLU A 266 10.67 -4.55 -1.03
CA GLU A 266 11.27 -3.22 -1.17
C GLU A 266 12.68 -3.32 -1.78
N ASP A 267 13.55 -4.16 -1.22
CA ASP A 267 14.91 -4.37 -1.70
C ASP A 267 14.93 -4.90 -3.17
N ALA A 268 14.00 -5.82 -3.52
CA ALA A 268 13.88 -6.34 -4.88
C ALA A 268 13.43 -5.24 -5.86
N PHE A 269 12.44 -4.43 -5.49
CA PHE A 269 11.97 -3.33 -6.31
C PHE A 269 13.06 -2.28 -6.54
N GLU A 270 13.77 -1.89 -5.48
CA GLU A 270 14.90 -0.96 -5.58
C GLU A 270 16.02 -1.49 -6.48
N SER A 271 16.35 -2.79 -6.35
CA SER A 271 17.35 -3.45 -7.16
C SER A 271 16.97 -3.44 -8.65
N ILE A 272 15.70 -3.80 -8.96
CA ILE A 272 15.18 -3.77 -10.34
C ILE A 272 15.26 -2.36 -10.92
N VAL A 273 14.78 -1.37 -10.18
CA VAL A 273 14.79 0.03 -10.65
C VAL A 273 16.22 0.53 -10.86
N LYS A 274 17.13 0.16 -9.98
CA LYS A 274 18.55 0.50 -10.12
C LYS A 274 19.14 -0.12 -11.39
N GLU A 275 18.96 -1.43 -11.58
CA GLU A 275 19.44 -2.15 -12.76
C GLU A 275 18.90 -1.53 -14.07
N LEU A 276 17.62 -1.21 -14.10
CA LEU A 276 16.99 -0.57 -15.26
C LEU A 276 17.57 0.83 -15.53
N LYS A 277 17.82 1.62 -14.48
CA LYS A 277 18.43 2.95 -14.61
C LYS A 277 19.87 2.87 -15.08
N ASP A 278 20.64 1.89 -14.60
CA ASP A 278 22.05 1.72 -14.99
C ASP A 278 22.18 1.35 -16.48
N LYS A 279 21.18 0.68 -17.05
CA LYS A 279 21.12 0.29 -18.47
C LYS A 279 20.44 1.34 -19.36
N ALA A 280 19.72 2.29 -18.80
CA ALA A 280 18.94 3.27 -19.56
C ALA A 280 19.72 4.59 -19.73
N LYS A 281 19.52 5.23 -20.88
CA LYS A 281 19.93 6.62 -21.07
C LYS A 281 18.79 7.53 -20.54
N VAL A 282 18.99 8.09 -19.35
CA VAL A 282 18.01 8.98 -18.71
C VAL A 282 18.51 10.41 -18.73
N THR A 283 17.69 11.30 -19.26
CA THR A 283 17.95 12.77 -19.24
C THR A 283 16.81 13.46 -18.53
N ILE A 284 17.09 14.21 -17.48
CA ILE A 284 16.12 15.01 -16.74
C ILE A 284 16.28 16.47 -17.14
N ASN A 285 15.18 17.14 -17.51
CA ASN A 285 15.19 18.57 -17.81
C ASN A 285 14.72 19.34 -16.56
N ASP A 286 15.68 19.73 -15.73
CA ASP A 286 15.42 20.45 -14.48
C ASP A 286 14.82 21.85 -14.70
N GLU A 287 15.12 22.50 -15.82
CA GLU A 287 14.57 23.82 -16.15
C GLU A 287 13.08 23.75 -16.45
N ASN A 288 12.66 22.74 -17.22
CA ASN A 288 11.25 22.53 -17.50
C ASN A 288 10.50 22.07 -16.24
N LEU A 289 11.13 21.25 -15.39
CA LEU A 289 10.55 20.82 -14.13
C LEU A 289 10.28 22.00 -13.18
N LYS A 290 11.20 22.96 -13.12
CA LYS A 290 11.04 24.18 -12.30
C LYS A 290 9.93 25.11 -12.80
N LYS A 291 9.65 25.10 -14.11
CA LYS A 291 8.61 25.93 -14.75
C LYS A 291 7.22 25.28 -14.70
N LEU A 292 7.12 24.04 -14.19
CA LEU A 292 5.86 23.32 -14.14
C LEU A 292 4.91 23.98 -13.13
N ASP A 293 3.84 24.58 -13.63
CA ASP A 293 2.75 25.11 -12.82
C ASP A 293 1.68 24.03 -12.62
N LEU A 294 1.41 23.69 -11.37
CA LEU A 294 0.39 22.71 -10.98
C LEU A 294 -0.87 23.37 -10.41
N SER A 295 -0.95 24.69 -10.37
CA SER A 295 -2.09 25.42 -9.79
C SER A 295 -3.40 25.13 -10.54
N ALA A 296 -3.33 25.02 -11.87
CA ALA A 296 -4.50 24.72 -12.71
C ALA A 296 -5.00 23.26 -12.59
N SER A 297 -4.18 22.32 -12.08
CA SER A 297 -4.58 20.91 -11.92
C SER A 297 -5.21 20.61 -10.56
N ALA A 298 -5.26 21.56 -9.64
CA ALA A 298 -5.89 21.44 -8.33
C ALA A 298 -7.41 21.69 -8.37
N GLU A 299 -7.92 22.30 -9.44
CA GLU A 299 -9.37 22.39 -9.67
C GLU A 299 -9.86 21.07 -10.27
N MET A 300 -10.19 20.11 -9.40
CA MET A 300 -11.00 18.97 -9.81
C MET A 300 -12.36 19.50 -10.27
N PRO A 301 -12.85 19.16 -11.47
CA PRO A 301 -14.24 19.48 -11.83
C PRO A 301 -15.11 18.74 -10.83
N GLU A 302 -15.90 19.49 -10.05
CA GLU A 302 -16.98 18.92 -9.25
C GLU A 302 -17.82 18.05 -10.20
N ALA A 303 -17.83 16.74 -9.93
CA ALA A 303 -18.69 15.82 -10.65
C ALA A 303 -20.13 16.37 -10.49
N GLN A 304 -20.70 16.85 -11.59
CA GLN A 304 -22.11 17.21 -11.64
C GLN A 304 -22.91 15.96 -11.32
N MET A 305 -23.27 15.79 -10.06
CA MET A 305 -24.26 14.80 -9.66
C MET A 305 -25.59 15.17 -10.34
N PRO A 306 -26.24 14.27 -11.08
CA PRO A 306 -27.54 14.53 -11.64
C PRO A 306 -28.49 14.81 -10.46
N LYS A 307 -29.09 16.00 -10.44
CA LYS A 307 -30.16 16.33 -9.50
C LYS A 307 -31.31 15.34 -9.72
N ALA A 308 -31.56 14.52 -8.71
CA ALA A 308 -32.75 13.68 -8.67
C ALA A 308 -33.99 14.60 -8.80
N LYS A 309 -34.83 14.32 -9.82
CA LYS A 309 -36.18 14.82 -9.91
C LYS A 309 -37.13 13.84 -9.23
#